data_edc6f35f0d4b5700a05fe9c1b40736db
#
_entry.id   edc6f35f0d4b5700a05fe9c1b40736db
#
_cell.length_a   1.000
_cell.length_b   1.000
_cell.length_c   1.000
_cell.angle_alpha   90.00
_cell.angle_beta   90.00
_cell.angle_gamma   90.00
#
_symmetry.space_group_name_H-M   'P 1'
#
loop_
_entity.id
_entity.type
_entity.pdbx_description
1 polymer ?
#
loop_
_entity_poly.entity_id
_entity_poly.type
_entity_poly.pdbx_seq_one_letter_code
_entity_poly.pdbx_strand_id
1 'polypeptide(L)'
;VETQKDLLTVLIPAYNESKSIQATIQAIKDSGMADQIIVINDCSQDDTSLLAKEAGAEVLDLPRNLGKGGALNCGLKIAKGSIVALLDADLGKTAAEVSKLIEPVRSNKADLTIARFPPAKKKGGFGLVSTLAKKGIRGFTGLEVASPLSGQRVMRREVLEKIGLFESGFGVEVGMTIDVFRHGFRVKEVPVIMSHAETGRNLAGFIHRGRQFWDVALVLLNRLFIKR
;
A
#
# COMPACT_ATOMS: atom_id res chain seq x y z
N VAL A 1 -3.89 10.55 32.65
CA VAL A 1 -3.28 9.57 31.71
C VAL A 1 -3.02 10.35 30.45
N GLU A 2 -1.76 10.77 30.21
CA GLU A 2 -1.37 11.34 28.93
C GLU A 2 -1.64 10.27 27.87
N THR A 3 -2.57 10.54 26.98
CA THR A 3 -2.79 9.72 25.78
C THR A 3 -1.51 9.79 24.97
N GLN A 4 -0.76 8.71 24.97
CA GLN A 4 0.43 8.56 24.14
C GLN A 4 -0.01 8.89 22.71
N LYS A 5 0.51 9.99 22.17
CA LYS A 5 0.12 10.48 20.83
C LYS A 5 0.38 9.35 19.83
N ASP A 6 -0.65 8.91 19.11
CA ASP A 6 -0.52 7.89 18.08
C ASP A 6 0.38 8.41 16.95
N LEU A 7 1.67 8.07 17.00
CA LEU A 7 2.63 8.46 15.98
C LEU A 7 2.31 7.77 14.67
N LEU A 8 2.33 8.52 13.58
CA LEU A 8 2.12 8.03 12.23
C LEU A 8 3.43 7.93 11.47
N THR A 9 3.77 6.70 11.03
CA THR A 9 4.81 6.48 10.02
C THR A 9 4.18 6.23 8.66
N VAL A 10 4.64 6.95 7.64
CA VAL A 10 4.30 6.70 6.23
C VAL A 10 5.43 5.95 5.57
N LEU A 11 5.15 4.79 4.96
CA LEU A 11 6.08 3.97 4.18
C LEU A 11 5.77 4.11 2.70
N ILE A 12 6.78 4.47 1.92
CA ILE A 12 6.69 4.71 0.47
C ILE A 12 7.72 3.84 -0.24
N PRO A 13 7.38 2.62 -0.69
CA PRO A 13 8.26 1.85 -1.55
C PRO A 13 8.37 2.55 -2.92
N ALA A 14 9.59 2.75 -3.41
CA ALA A 14 9.84 3.48 -4.64
C ALA A 14 10.88 2.76 -5.52
N TYR A 15 10.58 2.64 -6.81
CA TYR A 15 11.50 2.13 -7.82
C TYR A 15 11.38 2.91 -9.12
N ASN A 16 12.38 3.75 -9.44
CA ASN A 16 12.41 4.65 -10.61
C ASN A 16 11.21 5.62 -10.64
N GLU A 17 11.02 6.36 -9.54
CA GLU A 17 9.93 7.30 -9.33
C GLU A 17 10.39 8.76 -9.19
N SER A 18 11.53 9.11 -9.79
CA SER A 18 12.11 10.47 -9.73
C SER A 18 11.14 11.58 -10.15
N LYS A 19 10.16 11.28 -11.03
CA LYS A 19 9.21 12.26 -11.55
C LYS A 19 8.11 12.66 -10.56
N SER A 20 7.83 11.82 -9.57
CA SER A 20 6.65 11.95 -8.70
C SER A 20 6.98 12.01 -7.22
N ILE A 21 8.11 11.43 -6.81
CA ILE A 21 8.45 11.22 -5.41
C ILE A 21 8.47 12.51 -4.58
N GLN A 22 9.06 13.60 -5.08
CA GLN A 22 9.11 14.88 -4.36
C GLN A 22 7.71 15.43 -4.10
N ALA A 23 6.84 15.45 -5.15
CA ALA A 23 5.49 15.95 -5.01
C ALA A 23 4.66 15.09 -4.06
N THR A 24 4.88 13.77 -4.05
CA THR A 24 4.22 12.84 -3.13
C THR A 24 4.63 13.13 -1.68
N ILE A 25 5.93 13.24 -1.40
CA ILE A 25 6.44 13.55 -0.05
C ILE A 25 5.95 14.92 0.41
N GLN A 26 6.02 15.95 -0.45
CA GLN A 26 5.58 17.29 -0.09
C GLN A 26 4.09 17.33 0.28
N ALA A 27 3.23 16.65 -0.48
CA ALA A 27 1.81 16.57 -0.19
C ALA A 27 1.51 15.87 1.16
N ILE A 28 2.29 14.85 1.52
CA ILE A 28 2.17 14.20 2.82
C ILE A 28 2.61 15.14 3.95
N LYS A 29 3.72 15.86 3.79
CA LYS A 29 4.21 16.85 4.76
C LYS A 29 3.22 17.98 4.97
N ASP A 30 2.66 18.52 3.89
CA ASP A 30 1.66 19.60 3.92
C ASP A 30 0.37 19.18 4.64
N SER A 31 0.06 17.89 4.68
CA SER A 31 -1.06 17.38 5.48
C SER A 31 -0.84 17.53 7.00
N GLY A 32 0.39 17.70 7.44
CA GLY A 32 0.77 17.85 8.85
C GLY A 32 0.50 16.62 9.71
N MET A 33 0.17 15.47 9.11
CA MET A 33 -0.30 14.30 9.86
C MET A 33 0.80 13.25 10.10
N ALA A 34 1.86 13.24 9.28
CA ALA A 34 2.95 12.26 9.38
C ALA A 34 4.02 12.74 10.38
N ASP A 35 4.34 11.88 11.34
CA ASP A 35 5.46 12.10 12.28
C ASP A 35 6.77 11.52 11.72
N GLN A 36 6.70 10.54 10.83
CA GLN A 36 7.83 9.94 10.12
C GLN A 36 7.43 9.59 8.69
N ILE A 37 8.28 9.95 7.71
CA ILE A 37 8.11 9.56 6.30
C ILE A 37 9.36 8.79 5.90
N ILE A 38 9.19 7.53 5.53
CA ILE A 38 10.27 6.64 5.09
C ILE A 38 10.03 6.28 3.63
N VAL A 39 10.97 6.66 2.77
CA VAL A 39 11.03 6.17 1.39
C VAL A 39 11.96 4.96 1.35
N ILE A 40 11.46 3.84 0.89
CA ILE A 40 12.25 2.64 0.68
C ILE A 40 12.61 2.58 -0.80
N ASN A 41 13.83 3.03 -1.12
CA ASN A 41 14.35 2.99 -2.48
C ASN A 41 14.77 1.56 -2.83
N ASP A 42 13.98 0.90 -3.66
CA ASP A 42 14.14 -0.50 -4.04
C ASP A 42 15.14 -0.68 -5.19
N CYS A 43 16.36 -0.12 -5.02
CA CYS A 43 17.46 -0.15 -5.98
C CYS A 43 17.15 0.60 -7.29
N SER A 44 16.60 1.83 -7.20
CA SER A 44 16.35 2.69 -8.38
C SER A 44 17.63 3.03 -9.13
N GLN A 45 17.51 3.23 -10.45
CA GLN A 45 18.59 3.62 -11.37
C GLN A 45 18.53 5.10 -11.76
N ASP A 46 17.52 5.82 -11.26
CA ASP A 46 17.30 7.26 -11.46
C ASP A 46 17.51 8.04 -10.15
N ASP A 47 17.23 9.33 -10.15
CA ASP A 47 17.43 10.22 -9.02
C ASP A 47 16.40 10.07 -7.88
N THR A 48 15.62 8.97 -7.84
CA THR A 48 14.56 8.75 -6.83
C THR A 48 15.07 8.94 -5.40
N SER A 49 16.20 8.30 -5.04
CA SER A 49 16.77 8.39 -3.69
C SER A 49 17.20 9.82 -3.34
N LEU A 50 17.89 10.50 -4.27
CA LEU A 50 18.35 11.88 -4.08
C LEU A 50 17.16 12.81 -3.85
N LEU A 51 16.19 12.77 -4.73
CA LEU A 51 15.01 13.64 -4.68
C LEU A 51 14.15 13.39 -3.43
N ALA A 52 14.07 12.13 -2.96
CA ALA A 52 13.38 11.82 -1.71
C ALA A 52 14.10 12.41 -0.48
N LYS A 53 15.43 12.37 -0.45
CA LYS A 53 16.25 13.00 0.62
C LYS A 53 16.07 14.51 0.62
N GLU A 54 16.14 15.15 -0.55
CA GLU A 54 15.94 16.59 -0.71
C GLU A 54 14.54 17.03 -0.26
N ALA A 55 13.51 16.21 -0.51
CA ALA A 55 12.16 16.46 -0.01
C ALA A 55 12.02 16.26 1.52
N GLY A 56 13.10 15.80 2.20
CA GLY A 56 13.17 15.66 3.65
C GLY A 56 12.52 14.38 4.20
N ALA A 57 12.48 13.31 3.41
CA ALA A 57 12.12 11.98 3.89
C ALA A 57 13.37 11.25 4.44
N GLU A 58 13.14 10.33 5.37
CA GLU A 58 14.12 9.30 5.73
C GLU A 58 14.18 8.28 4.58
N VAL A 59 15.38 8.04 4.02
CA VAL A 59 15.53 7.14 2.87
C VAL A 59 16.31 5.88 3.26
N LEU A 60 15.70 4.73 3.00
CA LEU A 60 16.33 3.42 3.11
C LEU A 60 16.67 2.91 1.70
N ASP A 61 17.96 3.01 1.33
CA ASP A 61 18.44 2.49 0.05
C ASP A 61 18.69 0.98 0.14
N LEU A 62 18.01 0.18 -0.67
CA LEU A 62 18.18 -1.27 -0.71
C LEU A 62 19.28 -1.66 -1.71
N PRO A 63 20.13 -2.66 -1.37
CA PRO A 63 21.24 -3.08 -2.24
C PRO A 63 20.81 -3.81 -3.51
N ARG A 64 19.57 -4.27 -3.58
CA ARG A 64 18.96 -4.94 -4.73
C ARG A 64 17.45 -4.75 -4.72
N ASN A 65 16.82 -4.89 -5.87
CA ASN A 65 15.36 -4.85 -5.98
C ASN A 65 14.74 -6.08 -5.31
N LEU A 66 13.89 -5.84 -4.29
CA LEU A 66 13.16 -6.86 -3.53
C LEU A 66 11.66 -6.88 -3.87
N GLY A 67 11.22 -5.96 -4.72
CA GLY A 67 9.82 -5.72 -5.01
C GLY A 67 9.07 -5.07 -3.83
N LYS A 68 7.83 -4.62 -4.10
CA LYS A 68 7.03 -3.82 -3.15
C LYS A 68 6.94 -4.45 -1.75
N GLY A 69 6.57 -5.72 -1.66
CA GLY A 69 6.44 -6.41 -0.37
C GLY A 69 7.76 -6.51 0.40
N GLY A 70 8.85 -6.86 -0.32
CA GLY A 70 10.19 -6.92 0.27
C GLY A 70 10.66 -5.56 0.77
N ALA A 71 10.45 -4.49 0.00
CA ALA A 71 10.76 -3.12 0.38
C ALA A 71 9.97 -2.70 1.62
N LEU A 72 8.66 -2.94 1.64
CA LEU A 72 7.82 -2.64 2.80
C LEU A 72 8.28 -3.38 4.06
N ASN A 73 8.67 -4.67 3.95
CA ASN A 73 9.19 -5.45 5.08
C ASN A 73 10.49 -4.84 5.63
N CYS A 74 11.33 -4.26 4.78
CA CYS A 74 12.53 -3.54 5.23
C CYS A 74 12.16 -2.22 5.93
N GLY A 75 11.24 -1.44 5.38
CA GLY A 75 10.76 -0.19 5.97
C GLY A 75 10.10 -0.37 7.33
N LEU A 76 9.34 -1.45 7.53
CA LEU A 76 8.69 -1.77 8.81
C LEU A 76 9.68 -1.93 9.98
N LYS A 77 10.91 -2.37 9.71
CA LYS A 77 11.93 -2.55 10.75
C LYS A 77 12.39 -1.24 11.40
N ILE A 78 12.28 -0.13 10.67
CA ILE A 78 12.70 1.20 11.12
C ILE A 78 11.52 2.16 11.36
N ALA A 79 10.31 1.71 11.05
CA ALA A 79 9.08 2.46 11.32
C ALA A 79 8.83 2.55 12.84
N LYS A 80 8.54 3.76 13.34
CA LYS A 80 8.36 4.05 14.79
C LYS A 80 6.89 4.23 15.19
N GLY A 81 6.02 4.53 14.22
CA GLY A 81 4.62 4.87 14.47
C GLY A 81 3.78 3.69 15.01
N SER A 82 2.85 3.97 15.91
CA SER A 82 1.77 3.05 16.31
C SER A 82 0.71 2.90 15.21
N ILE A 83 0.67 3.87 14.29
CA ILE A 83 -0.10 3.82 13.04
C ILE A 83 0.88 3.83 11.87
N VAL A 84 0.64 2.98 10.88
CA VAL A 84 1.45 2.88 9.67
C VAL A 84 0.57 3.11 8.45
N ALA A 85 0.99 4.04 7.59
CA ALA A 85 0.40 4.27 6.28
C ALA A 85 1.31 3.68 5.20
N LEU A 86 0.75 2.94 4.27
CA LEU A 86 1.41 2.46 3.06
C LEU A 86 0.90 3.30 1.90
N LEU A 87 1.79 3.97 1.17
CA LEU A 87 1.46 4.81 0.02
C LEU A 87 2.39 4.51 -1.15
N ASP A 88 1.85 4.56 -2.37
CA ASP A 88 2.66 4.46 -3.58
C ASP A 88 3.40 5.77 -3.86
N ALA A 89 4.57 5.69 -4.50
CA ALA A 89 5.45 6.83 -4.76
C ALA A 89 4.95 7.78 -5.85
N ASP A 90 3.99 7.34 -6.67
CA ASP A 90 3.48 8.02 -7.86
C ASP A 90 2.18 8.84 -7.64
N LEU A 91 1.77 9.04 -6.39
CA LEU A 91 0.53 9.75 -6.04
C LEU A 91 0.60 11.28 -6.26
N GLY A 92 1.79 11.86 -6.29
CA GLY A 92 2.00 13.29 -6.41
C GLY A 92 1.18 14.08 -5.36
N LYS A 93 0.61 15.20 -5.76
CA LYS A 93 -0.19 16.07 -4.88
C LYS A 93 -1.41 15.37 -4.26
N THR A 94 -1.90 14.29 -4.87
CA THR A 94 -3.08 13.57 -4.36
C THR A 94 -2.78 12.72 -3.12
N ALA A 95 -1.51 12.56 -2.76
CA ALA A 95 -1.11 11.88 -1.52
C ALA A 95 -1.67 12.57 -0.25
N ALA A 96 -2.03 13.86 -0.30
CA ALA A 96 -2.69 14.57 0.79
C ALA A 96 -4.03 13.93 1.24
N GLU A 97 -4.69 13.20 0.33
CA GLU A 97 -5.93 12.46 0.64
C GLU A 97 -5.74 11.33 1.67
N VAL A 98 -4.48 11.01 2.01
CA VAL A 98 -4.17 10.02 3.08
C VAL A 98 -4.83 10.39 4.40
N SER A 99 -5.05 11.68 4.66
CA SER A 99 -5.76 12.17 5.84
C SER A 99 -7.11 11.48 6.07
N LYS A 100 -7.85 11.19 5.00
CA LYS A 100 -9.14 10.49 5.05
C LYS A 100 -9.00 9.03 5.48
N LEU A 101 -7.87 8.38 5.16
CA LEU A 101 -7.57 7.01 5.58
C LEU A 101 -7.13 6.94 7.04
N ILE A 102 -6.44 7.96 7.52
CA ILE A 102 -5.90 8.02 8.89
C ILE A 102 -7.01 8.19 9.91
N GLU A 103 -7.98 9.06 9.62
CA GLU A 103 -9.04 9.43 10.57
C GLU A 103 -9.80 8.23 11.17
N PRO A 104 -10.30 7.25 10.39
CA PRO A 104 -11.02 6.12 10.97
C PRO A 104 -10.15 5.22 11.85
N VAL A 105 -8.82 5.15 11.58
CA VAL A 105 -7.88 4.36 12.39
C VAL A 105 -7.61 5.09 13.71
N ARG A 106 -7.32 6.39 13.68
CA ARG A 106 -7.12 7.22 14.87
C ARG A 106 -8.35 7.26 15.79
N SER A 107 -9.54 7.38 15.19
CA SER A 107 -10.80 7.39 15.94
C SER A 107 -11.30 6.00 16.38
N ASN A 108 -10.48 4.96 16.20
CA ASN A 108 -10.80 3.57 16.55
C ASN A 108 -12.08 3.02 15.87
N LYS A 109 -12.42 3.53 14.68
CA LYS A 109 -13.55 3.07 13.86
C LYS A 109 -13.15 1.94 12.88
N ALA A 110 -11.85 1.76 12.64
CA ALA A 110 -11.27 0.70 11.82
C ALA A 110 -9.86 0.37 12.31
N ASP A 111 -9.42 -0.86 12.08
CA ASP A 111 -8.05 -1.30 12.37
C ASP A 111 -7.19 -1.26 11.10
N LEU A 112 -7.83 -1.41 9.93
CA LEU A 112 -7.27 -1.21 8.59
C LEU A 112 -8.24 -0.38 7.75
N THR A 113 -7.72 0.67 7.10
CA THR A 113 -8.43 1.37 6.02
C THR A 113 -7.77 1.10 4.68
N ILE A 114 -8.59 0.99 3.63
CA ILE A 114 -8.17 0.78 2.24
C ILE A 114 -8.74 1.92 1.41
N ALA A 115 -7.91 2.56 0.59
CA ALA A 115 -8.36 3.59 -0.32
C ALA A 115 -9.28 3.00 -1.40
N ARG A 116 -10.49 3.55 -1.53
CA ARG A 116 -11.43 3.25 -2.60
C ARG A 116 -11.38 4.34 -3.65
N PHE A 117 -10.81 3.99 -4.79
CA PHE A 117 -10.74 4.89 -5.92
C PHE A 117 -12.07 5.05 -6.64
N PRO A 118 -12.34 6.22 -7.26
CA PRO A 118 -13.45 6.35 -8.17
C PRO A 118 -13.31 5.39 -9.35
N PRO A 119 -14.42 5.00 -9.99
CA PRO A 119 -14.36 4.13 -11.17
C PRO A 119 -13.43 4.70 -12.23
N ALA A 120 -12.51 3.88 -12.75
CA ALA A 120 -11.57 4.30 -13.77
C ALA A 120 -12.31 4.80 -15.02
N LYS A 121 -11.99 6.01 -15.50
CA LYS A 121 -12.58 6.61 -16.71
C LYS A 121 -12.27 5.79 -17.97
N LYS A 122 -11.12 5.12 -18.00
CA LYS A 122 -10.73 4.18 -19.06
C LYS A 122 -10.50 2.79 -18.45
N LYS A 123 -11.21 1.77 -18.93
CA LYS A 123 -10.96 0.38 -18.52
C LYS A 123 -9.60 -0.06 -19.06
N GLY A 124 -8.59 -0.10 -18.21
CA GLY A 124 -7.28 -0.69 -18.51
C GLY A 124 -7.37 -2.22 -18.41
N GLY A 125 -7.28 -2.93 -19.55
CA GLY A 125 -7.36 -4.39 -19.59
C GLY A 125 -8.77 -4.95 -19.34
N PHE A 126 -8.88 -6.29 -19.22
CA PHE A 126 -10.18 -7.01 -19.06
C PHE A 126 -10.68 -7.07 -17.61
N GLY A 127 -10.02 -6.42 -16.66
CA GLY A 127 -10.42 -6.44 -15.25
C GLY A 127 -10.26 -7.81 -14.56
N LEU A 128 -9.60 -8.79 -15.21
CA LEU A 128 -9.46 -10.17 -14.72
C LEU A 128 -8.77 -10.24 -13.35
N VAL A 129 -7.68 -9.51 -13.17
CA VAL A 129 -6.94 -9.47 -11.88
C VAL A 129 -7.82 -8.94 -10.76
N SER A 130 -8.51 -7.83 -11.00
CA SER A 130 -9.42 -7.24 -10.02
C SER A 130 -10.59 -8.16 -9.69
N THR A 131 -11.15 -8.85 -10.71
CA THR A 131 -12.25 -9.80 -10.51
C THR A 131 -11.78 -11.02 -9.71
N LEU A 132 -10.59 -11.56 -10.01
CA LEU A 132 -9.99 -12.66 -9.25
C LEU A 132 -9.77 -12.26 -7.80
N ALA A 133 -9.18 -11.08 -7.56
CA ALA A 133 -8.93 -10.55 -6.23
C ALA A 133 -10.23 -10.37 -5.43
N LYS A 134 -11.27 -9.76 -6.04
CA LYS A 134 -12.58 -9.58 -5.40
C LYS A 134 -13.23 -10.91 -5.02
N LYS A 135 -13.28 -11.85 -5.97
CA LYS A 135 -13.85 -13.19 -5.72
C LYS A 135 -13.04 -13.94 -4.66
N GLY A 136 -11.71 -13.87 -4.71
CA GLY A 136 -10.84 -14.48 -3.73
C GLY A 136 -11.07 -13.92 -2.33
N ILE A 137 -11.01 -12.60 -2.15
CA ILE A 137 -11.26 -11.96 -0.86
C ILE A 137 -12.65 -12.35 -0.34
N ARG A 138 -13.70 -12.22 -1.18
CA ARG A 138 -15.06 -12.60 -0.78
C ARG A 138 -15.16 -14.06 -0.36
N GLY A 139 -14.52 -14.98 -1.10
CA GLY A 139 -14.54 -16.42 -0.77
C GLY A 139 -13.89 -16.76 0.57
N PHE A 140 -12.84 -16.03 0.97
CA PHE A 140 -12.14 -16.26 2.23
C PHE A 140 -12.71 -15.51 3.43
N THR A 141 -13.40 -14.39 3.19
CA THR A 141 -13.75 -13.42 4.25
C THR A 141 -15.23 -13.05 4.28
N GLY A 142 -15.96 -13.31 3.23
CA GLY A 142 -17.31 -12.76 3.04
C GLY A 142 -17.35 -11.27 2.70
N LEU A 143 -16.23 -10.55 2.76
CA LEU A 143 -16.17 -9.11 2.48
C LEU A 143 -16.30 -8.80 0.99
N GLU A 144 -17.10 -7.79 0.67
CA GLU A 144 -17.12 -7.17 -0.65
C GLU A 144 -16.19 -5.95 -0.67
N VAL A 145 -15.08 -6.08 -1.38
CA VAL A 145 -14.07 -5.00 -1.50
C VAL A 145 -14.15 -4.41 -2.90
N ALA A 146 -14.32 -3.09 -3.01
CA ALA A 146 -14.40 -2.38 -4.28
C ALA A 146 -13.02 -2.22 -4.93
N SER A 147 -11.98 -1.92 -4.12
CA SER A 147 -10.60 -1.66 -4.54
C SER A 147 -9.59 -2.67 -3.95
N PRO A 148 -9.67 -3.98 -4.31
CA PRO A 148 -8.89 -5.04 -3.68
C PRO A 148 -7.37 -4.93 -3.89
N LEU A 149 -6.96 -4.24 -4.95
CA LEU A 149 -5.56 -4.04 -5.34
C LEU A 149 -5.03 -2.66 -4.95
N SER A 150 -5.77 -1.91 -4.11
CA SER A 150 -5.30 -0.62 -3.63
C SER A 150 -4.11 -0.78 -2.70
N GLY A 151 -3.00 -0.14 -3.06
CA GLY A 151 -1.78 -0.08 -2.25
C GLY A 151 -1.84 0.95 -1.12
N GLN A 152 -2.78 1.91 -1.20
CA GLN A 152 -2.93 2.98 -0.23
C GLN A 152 -3.76 2.48 0.96
N ARG A 153 -3.09 2.26 2.08
CA ARG A 153 -3.65 1.66 3.29
C ARG A 153 -3.12 2.34 4.54
N VAL A 154 -3.96 2.41 5.56
CA VAL A 154 -3.52 2.85 6.88
C VAL A 154 -3.99 1.84 7.91
N MET A 155 -3.12 1.46 8.84
CA MET A 155 -3.44 0.45 9.83
C MET A 155 -2.69 0.67 11.14
N ARG A 156 -3.20 0.07 12.21
CA ARG A 156 -2.50 -0.01 13.48
C ARG A 156 -1.30 -0.95 13.36
N ARG A 157 -0.24 -0.67 14.10
CA ARG A 157 0.95 -1.52 14.15
C ARG A 157 0.63 -2.95 14.60
N GLU A 158 -0.27 -3.11 15.55
CA GLU A 158 -0.71 -4.43 16.03
C GLU A 158 -1.28 -5.33 14.92
N VAL A 159 -1.90 -4.74 13.89
CA VAL A 159 -2.36 -5.47 12.71
C VAL A 159 -1.17 -6.08 11.98
N LEU A 160 -0.10 -5.28 11.74
CA LEU A 160 1.12 -5.72 11.07
C LEU A 160 1.85 -6.82 11.85
N GLU A 161 1.90 -6.69 13.17
CA GLU A 161 2.51 -7.68 14.06
C GLU A 161 1.77 -9.03 14.01
N LYS A 162 0.46 -9.00 13.86
CA LYS A 162 -0.38 -10.21 13.77
C LYS A 162 -0.32 -10.88 12.41
N ILE A 163 -0.37 -10.12 11.31
CA ILE A 163 -0.33 -10.70 9.97
C ILE A 163 1.07 -11.12 9.53
N GLY A 164 2.12 -10.58 10.17
CA GLY A 164 3.51 -10.86 9.87
C GLY A 164 4.02 -10.17 8.61
N LEU A 165 4.97 -10.82 7.93
CA LEU A 165 5.61 -10.25 6.74
C LEU A 165 4.67 -10.18 5.54
N PHE A 166 4.83 -9.13 4.75
CA PHE A 166 4.16 -9.00 3.46
C PHE A 166 4.68 -10.03 2.47
N GLU A 167 3.76 -10.53 1.64
CA GLU A 167 4.07 -11.39 0.51
C GLU A 167 4.97 -10.67 -0.51
N SER A 168 5.71 -11.43 -1.29
CA SER A 168 6.42 -10.89 -2.44
C SER A 168 5.47 -10.67 -3.63
N GLY A 169 5.82 -9.74 -4.53
CA GLY A 169 5.08 -9.49 -5.77
C GLY A 169 3.77 -8.71 -5.56
N PHE A 170 2.84 -8.89 -6.49
CA PHE A 170 1.57 -8.16 -6.56
C PHE A 170 0.42 -8.76 -5.74
N GLY A 171 0.69 -9.79 -4.95
CA GLY A 171 -0.30 -10.40 -4.06
C GLY A 171 -0.42 -9.76 -2.68
N VAL A 172 0.46 -8.79 -2.38
CA VAL A 172 0.55 -8.11 -1.07
C VAL A 172 -0.81 -7.64 -0.58
N GLU A 173 -1.53 -6.90 -1.41
CA GLU A 173 -2.78 -6.24 -1.03
C GLU A 173 -3.90 -7.27 -0.76
N VAL A 174 -4.00 -8.29 -1.60
CA VAL A 174 -5.01 -9.35 -1.47
C VAL A 174 -4.74 -10.19 -0.25
N GLY A 175 -3.49 -10.64 -0.09
CA GLY A 175 -3.04 -11.43 1.05
C GLY A 175 -3.28 -10.69 2.36
N MET A 176 -2.83 -9.46 2.46
CA MET A 176 -3.02 -8.61 3.64
C MET A 176 -4.51 -8.48 4.00
N THR A 177 -5.40 -8.23 3.02
CA THR A 177 -6.83 -8.07 3.30
C THR A 177 -7.42 -9.35 3.90
N ILE A 178 -7.07 -10.52 3.36
CA ILE A 178 -7.55 -11.81 3.86
C ILE A 178 -7.01 -12.07 5.28
N ASP A 179 -5.71 -11.86 5.50
CA ASP A 179 -5.06 -12.13 6.78
C ASP A 179 -5.59 -11.22 7.89
N VAL A 180 -5.73 -9.92 7.61
CA VAL A 180 -6.29 -8.93 8.55
C VAL A 180 -7.70 -9.34 8.99
N PHE A 181 -8.54 -9.72 8.02
CA PHE A 181 -9.91 -10.15 8.34
C PHE A 181 -9.93 -11.45 9.15
N ARG A 182 -9.10 -12.45 8.80
CA ARG A 182 -9.01 -13.72 9.53
C ARG A 182 -8.59 -13.55 10.99
N HIS A 183 -7.81 -12.51 11.29
CA HIS A 183 -7.44 -12.18 12.67
C HIS A 183 -8.50 -11.35 13.41
N GLY A 184 -9.68 -11.13 12.82
CA GLY A 184 -10.81 -10.46 13.46
C GLY A 184 -10.71 -8.92 13.47
N PHE A 185 -9.78 -8.33 12.71
CA PHE A 185 -9.65 -6.88 12.61
C PHE A 185 -10.71 -6.26 11.72
N ARG A 186 -11.09 -5.03 12.04
CA ARG A 186 -12.09 -4.25 11.31
C ARG A 186 -11.49 -3.59 10.09
N VAL A 187 -11.93 -4.00 8.90
CA VAL A 187 -11.50 -3.44 7.61
C VAL A 187 -12.54 -2.46 7.09
N LYS A 188 -12.11 -1.27 6.64
CA LYS A 188 -12.98 -0.25 6.07
C LYS A 188 -12.41 0.33 4.78
N GLU A 189 -13.20 0.36 3.70
CA GLU A 189 -12.86 1.13 2.51
C GLU A 189 -13.27 2.59 2.67
N VAL A 190 -12.38 3.49 2.30
CA VAL A 190 -12.60 4.94 2.40
C VAL A 190 -12.48 5.56 1.01
N PRO A 191 -13.51 6.29 0.54
CA PRO A 191 -13.46 6.99 -0.74
C PRO A 191 -12.39 8.08 -0.73
N VAL A 192 -11.53 8.07 -1.74
CA VAL A 192 -10.46 9.07 -1.93
C VAL A 192 -10.40 9.51 -3.38
N ILE A 193 -9.86 10.72 -3.62
CA ILE A 193 -9.57 11.24 -4.95
C ILE A 193 -8.05 11.22 -5.16
N MET A 194 -7.47 10.02 -5.09
CA MET A 194 -6.07 9.79 -5.42
C MET A 194 -5.93 9.36 -6.87
N SER A 195 -4.86 9.77 -7.52
CA SER A 195 -4.48 9.34 -8.87
C SER A 195 -3.05 8.80 -8.86
N HIS A 196 -2.81 7.77 -9.63
CA HIS A 196 -1.49 7.23 -9.90
C HIS A 196 -1.26 7.18 -11.41
N ALA A 197 -0.01 7.04 -11.82
CA ALA A 197 0.34 6.94 -13.23
C ALA A 197 -0.34 5.73 -13.88
N GLU A 198 -1.22 5.96 -14.88
CA GLU A 198 -1.92 4.87 -15.57
C GLU A 198 -0.93 4.06 -16.40
N THR A 199 -0.84 2.76 -16.13
CA THR A 199 -0.08 1.82 -16.98
C THR A 199 -0.76 1.68 -18.34
N GLY A 200 -0.06 2.06 -19.41
CA GLY A 200 -0.57 2.03 -20.78
C GLY A 200 -0.98 0.64 -21.29
N ARG A 201 -1.72 0.61 -22.42
CA ARG A 201 -2.12 -0.63 -23.14
C ARG A 201 -1.04 -1.09 -24.11
N ASN A 202 0.20 -1.22 -23.68
CA ASN A 202 1.32 -1.76 -24.48
C ASN A 202 1.65 -3.21 -24.07
N LEU A 203 2.52 -3.87 -24.83
CA LEU A 203 2.93 -5.26 -24.58
C LEU A 203 3.50 -5.43 -23.15
N ALA A 204 4.31 -4.47 -22.69
CA ALA A 204 4.84 -4.47 -21.34
C ALA A 204 3.72 -4.43 -20.26
N GLY A 205 2.65 -3.66 -20.48
CA GLY A 205 1.48 -3.65 -19.62
C GLY A 205 0.70 -4.97 -19.61
N PHE A 206 0.71 -5.76 -20.71
CA PHE A 206 0.11 -7.10 -20.71
C PHE A 206 0.94 -8.10 -19.91
N ILE A 207 2.27 -8.08 -20.06
CA ILE A 207 3.19 -8.95 -19.28
C ILE A 207 3.07 -8.62 -17.79
N HIS A 208 3.05 -7.32 -17.43
CA HIS A 208 2.88 -6.85 -16.07
C HIS A 208 1.57 -7.37 -15.44
N ARG A 209 0.44 -7.25 -16.15
CA ARG A 209 -0.86 -7.78 -15.69
C ARG A 209 -0.89 -9.31 -15.60
N GLY A 210 -0.19 -10.00 -16.49
CA GLY A 210 0.00 -11.45 -16.41
C GLY A 210 0.69 -11.86 -15.10
N ARG A 211 1.79 -11.19 -14.75
CA ARG A 211 2.48 -11.41 -13.46
C ARG A 211 1.55 -11.11 -12.27
N GLN A 212 0.84 -9.98 -12.30
CA GLN A 212 -0.14 -9.65 -11.25
C GLN A 212 -1.20 -10.75 -11.07
N PHE A 213 -1.71 -11.31 -12.17
CA PHE A 213 -2.70 -12.37 -12.11
C PHE A 213 -2.15 -13.62 -11.42
N TRP A 214 -0.94 -14.06 -11.80
CA TRP A 214 -0.30 -15.23 -11.21
C TRP A 214 0.05 -15.01 -9.74
N ASP A 215 0.58 -13.84 -9.37
CA ASP A 215 0.89 -13.52 -7.98
C ASP A 215 -0.36 -13.56 -7.09
N VAL A 216 -1.47 -12.96 -7.56
CA VAL A 216 -2.76 -13.02 -6.85
C VAL A 216 -3.28 -14.46 -6.76
N ALA A 217 -3.20 -15.24 -7.85
CA ALA A 217 -3.63 -16.64 -7.86
C ALA A 217 -2.80 -17.49 -6.87
N LEU A 218 -1.49 -17.33 -6.85
CA LEU A 218 -0.60 -18.03 -5.92
C LEU A 218 -0.90 -17.68 -4.47
N VAL A 219 -1.12 -16.40 -4.18
CA VAL A 219 -1.49 -15.96 -2.81
C VAL A 219 -2.82 -16.58 -2.37
N LEU A 220 -3.82 -16.64 -3.25
CA LEU A 220 -5.10 -17.27 -2.95
C LEU A 220 -4.94 -18.78 -2.73
N LEU A 221 -4.17 -19.47 -3.58
CA LEU A 221 -3.87 -20.90 -3.42
C LEU A 221 -3.16 -21.19 -2.10
N ASN A 222 -2.12 -20.44 -1.76
CA ASN A 222 -1.40 -20.59 -0.51
C ASN A 222 -2.35 -20.48 0.70
N ARG A 223 -3.33 -19.59 0.66
CA ARG A 223 -4.30 -19.40 1.75
C ARG A 223 -5.38 -20.47 1.85
N LEU A 224 -5.54 -21.31 0.82
CA LEU A 224 -6.36 -22.52 0.93
C LEU A 224 -5.68 -23.60 1.79
N PHE A 225 -4.34 -23.70 1.71
CA PHE A 225 -3.58 -24.75 2.37
C PHE A 225 -3.00 -24.31 3.73
N ILE A 226 -2.78 -23.02 3.94
CA ILE A 226 -2.28 -22.48 5.20
C ILE A 226 -3.48 -22.06 6.06
N LYS A 227 -3.93 -22.93 6.95
CA LYS A 227 -4.76 -22.56 8.10
C LYS A 227 -3.85 -21.81 9.09
N ARG A 228 -3.74 -20.48 8.96
CA ARG A 228 -3.20 -19.62 10.02
C ARG A 228 -4.32 -19.16 10.91
#